data_b1f846504de2c3c2debc2dcaf6f7e4a4
#
_entry.id   b1f846504de2c3c2debc2dcaf6f7e4a4
#
_cell.length_a   1.000
_cell.length_b   1.000
_cell.length_c   1.000
_cell.angle_alpha   90.00
_cell.angle_beta   90.00
_cell.angle_gamma   90.00
#
_symmetry.space_group_name_H-M   'P 1'
#
loop_
_entity.id
_entity.type
_entity.pdbx_description
1 polymer ?
#
loop_
_entity_poly.entity_id
_entity_poly.type
_entity_poly.pdbx_seq_one_letter_code
_entity_poly.pdbx_strand_id
1 'polypeptide(L)'
;MGNRHNVGRMVTGQLAERACGPVGSGARFKAHRSGNDIAEGRLAGIPVTLAWPRTYVNLSGGPLSALAGFYKIPPERLVIVYDELDIPFGVLRLKFGGGENGHNGLKSVTQALGTRDYYRVRFGIGRPPGRMDPAAFVLRDFTAAERKDLPYLIDRCADATETLIAEGLAVAQNIYHTDQAEDPSR
;
A
#
# COMPACT_ATOMS: atom_id res chain seq x y z
N MET A 1 -10.78 8.13 9.11
CA MET A 1 -9.75 7.30 8.44
C MET A 1 -10.17 6.81 7.05
N GLY A 2 -11.19 7.41 6.44
CA GLY A 2 -11.81 6.95 5.19
C GLY A 2 -11.32 7.62 3.91
N ASN A 3 -10.29 8.46 3.95
CA ASN A 3 -9.84 9.16 2.77
C ASN A 3 -8.93 8.32 1.86
N ARG A 4 -8.82 8.74 0.60
CA ARG A 4 -8.07 8.03 -0.44
C ARG A 4 -6.61 7.83 -0.09
N HIS A 5 -5.98 8.82 0.55
CA HIS A 5 -4.57 8.78 0.94
C HIS A 5 -4.26 7.74 2.04
N ASN A 6 -5.28 7.20 2.68
CA ASN A 6 -5.16 6.13 3.69
C ASN A 6 -5.37 4.72 3.10
N VAL A 7 -5.54 4.56 1.79
CA VAL A 7 -5.79 3.24 1.20
C VAL A 7 -4.67 2.23 1.50
N GLY A 8 -3.41 2.67 1.49
CA GLY A 8 -2.28 1.82 1.88
C GLY A 8 -2.42 1.30 3.32
N ARG A 9 -2.91 2.14 4.25
CA ARG A 9 -3.20 1.73 5.62
C ARG A 9 -4.37 0.74 5.70
N MET A 10 -5.41 0.90 4.86
CA MET A 10 -6.54 -0.02 4.82
C MET A 10 -6.08 -1.41 4.35
N VAL A 11 -5.28 -1.47 3.27
CA VAL A 11 -4.71 -2.74 2.75
C VAL A 11 -3.77 -3.39 3.78
N THR A 12 -2.90 -2.61 4.42
CA THR A 12 -2.00 -3.13 5.45
C THR A 12 -2.78 -3.66 6.66
N GLY A 13 -3.93 -3.05 7.00
CA GLY A 13 -4.85 -3.55 8.02
C GLY A 13 -5.41 -4.93 7.64
N GLN A 14 -5.89 -5.08 6.42
CA GLN A 14 -6.38 -6.36 5.89
C GLN A 14 -5.29 -7.44 5.89
N LEU A 15 -4.07 -7.09 5.47
CA LEU A 15 -2.91 -8.00 5.54
C LEU A 15 -2.59 -8.42 6.98
N ALA A 16 -2.74 -7.51 7.96
CA ALA A 16 -2.48 -7.82 9.35
C ALA A 16 -3.50 -8.82 9.93
N GLU A 17 -4.77 -8.73 9.53
CA GLU A 17 -5.78 -9.72 9.91
C GLU A 17 -5.42 -11.11 9.38
N ARG A 18 -4.89 -11.20 8.15
CA ARG A 18 -4.44 -12.46 7.56
C ARG A 18 -3.16 -13.00 8.22
N ALA A 19 -2.21 -12.13 8.52
CA ALA A 19 -0.88 -12.50 9.03
C ALA A 19 -0.88 -12.95 10.48
N CYS A 20 -1.80 -12.42 11.32
CA CYS A 20 -1.76 -12.59 12.78
C CYS A 20 -2.71 -13.65 13.31
N GLY A 21 -3.43 -14.41 12.45
CA GLY A 21 -4.29 -15.53 12.85
C GLY A 21 -5.78 -15.31 12.65
N PRO A 22 -6.64 -16.26 13.07
CA PRO A 22 -8.04 -16.29 12.72
C PRO A 22 -8.82 -15.06 13.19
N VAL A 23 -9.86 -14.75 12.43
CA VAL A 23 -10.84 -13.69 12.71
C VAL A 23 -11.25 -13.72 14.18
N GLY A 24 -10.97 -12.64 14.92
CA GLY A 24 -11.28 -12.52 16.35
C GLY A 24 -10.06 -12.45 17.27
N SER A 25 -8.86 -12.89 16.84
CA SER A 25 -7.61 -12.65 17.59
C SER A 25 -7.10 -11.21 17.45
N GLY A 26 -7.70 -10.44 16.51
CA GLY A 26 -7.44 -9.04 16.26
C GLY A 26 -5.97 -8.74 15.99
N ALA A 27 -5.62 -8.45 14.73
CA ALA A 27 -4.30 -7.90 14.40
C ALA A 27 -4.02 -6.69 15.28
N ARG A 28 -3.18 -6.84 16.30
CA ARG A 28 -2.88 -5.76 17.23
C ARG A 28 -1.63 -5.05 16.77
N PHE A 29 -1.83 -3.95 16.06
CA PHE A 29 -0.75 -3.00 15.86
C PHE A 29 -0.29 -2.44 17.22
N LYS A 30 1.01 -2.49 17.47
CA LYS A 30 1.64 -1.98 18.67
C LYS A 30 2.61 -0.87 18.30
N ALA A 31 2.65 0.18 19.14
CA ALA A 31 3.60 1.25 18.97
C ALA A 31 5.04 0.73 19.05
N HIS A 32 5.85 1.09 18.05
CA HIS A 32 7.27 0.75 18.00
C HIS A 32 8.13 2.03 18.13
N ARG A 33 9.33 1.88 18.69
CA ARG A 33 10.28 2.99 18.89
C ARG A 33 10.73 3.71 17.61
N SER A 34 10.56 3.07 16.45
CA SER A 34 10.84 3.67 15.14
C SER A 34 9.82 4.75 14.71
N GLY A 35 8.76 4.99 15.50
CA GLY A 35 7.68 5.89 15.12
C GLY A 35 6.60 5.25 14.24
N ASN A 36 6.56 3.93 14.16
CA ASN A 36 5.50 3.17 13.51
C ASN A 36 4.61 2.46 14.53
N ASP A 37 3.38 2.17 14.14
CA ASP A 37 2.61 1.07 14.70
C ASP A 37 2.90 -0.17 13.86
N ILE A 38 3.25 -1.30 14.48
CA ILE A 38 3.64 -2.53 13.79
C ILE A 38 2.79 -3.72 14.21
N ALA A 39 2.60 -4.65 13.27
CA ALA A 39 2.09 -5.99 13.53
C ALA A 39 3.03 -7.02 12.87
N GLU A 40 3.42 -8.03 13.61
CA GLU A 40 4.30 -9.10 13.13
C GLU A 40 3.49 -10.38 12.94
N GLY A 41 3.71 -11.07 11.84
CA GLY A 41 2.98 -12.29 11.50
C GLY A 41 3.59 -13.02 10.31
N ARG A 42 2.76 -13.83 9.64
CA ARG A 42 3.17 -14.56 8.44
C ARG A 42 2.12 -14.40 7.35
N LEU A 43 2.59 -14.13 6.13
CA LEU A 43 1.78 -14.18 4.91
C LEU A 43 2.32 -15.31 4.03
N ALA A 44 1.47 -16.22 3.60
CA ALA A 44 1.87 -17.42 2.85
C ALA A 44 3.05 -18.18 3.52
N GLY A 45 3.11 -18.22 4.85
CA GLY A 45 4.19 -18.85 5.62
C GLY A 45 5.48 -18.00 5.76
N ILE A 46 5.58 -16.86 5.08
CA ILE A 46 6.75 -15.97 5.10
C ILE A 46 6.61 -14.97 6.26
N PRO A 47 7.62 -14.82 7.13
CA PRO A 47 7.58 -13.81 8.18
C PRO A 47 7.51 -12.40 7.61
N VAL A 48 6.59 -11.58 8.13
CA VAL A 48 6.40 -10.18 7.72
C VAL A 48 6.27 -9.26 8.92
N THR A 49 6.73 -8.04 8.77
CA THR A 49 6.44 -6.92 9.67
C THR A 49 5.60 -5.91 8.90
N LEU A 50 4.34 -5.77 9.29
CA LEU A 50 3.41 -4.79 8.76
C LEU A 50 3.52 -3.51 9.55
N ALA A 51 3.54 -2.36 8.88
CA ALA A 51 3.84 -1.10 9.54
C ALA A 51 2.96 0.05 9.07
N TRP A 52 2.55 0.89 10.04
CA TRP A 52 1.92 2.18 9.80
C TRP A 52 2.76 3.29 10.42
N PRO A 53 3.35 4.19 9.63
CA PRO A 53 3.99 5.39 10.17
C PRO A 53 2.98 6.22 10.98
N ARG A 54 3.38 6.65 12.18
CA ARG A 54 2.56 7.53 13.05
C ARG A 54 2.78 9.01 12.73
N THR A 55 3.11 9.30 11.49
CA THR A 55 3.35 10.63 10.96
C THR A 55 2.38 10.95 9.84
N TYR A 56 2.37 12.20 9.38
CA TYR A 56 1.74 12.53 8.12
C TYR A 56 2.42 11.80 6.95
N VAL A 57 1.67 11.53 5.87
CA VAL A 57 2.16 10.75 4.72
C VAL A 57 3.47 11.29 4.15
N ASN A 58 3.61 12.61 4.04
CA ASN A 58 4.83 13.26 3.54
C ASN A 58 6.05 13.14 4.46
N LEU A 59 5.90 12.57 5.65
CA LEU A 59 6.97 12.32 6.63
C LEU A 59 7.19 10.81 6.90
N SER A 60 6.60 9.93 6.10
CA SER A 60 6.63 8.47 6.32
C SER A 60 8.03 7.86 6.21
N GLY A 61 8.95 8.48 5.48
CA GLY A 61 10.26 7.90 5.19
C GLY A 61 11.12 7.67 6.43
N GLY A 62 11.18 8.64 7.35
CA GLY A 62 11.99 8.52 8.57
C GLY A 62 11.61 7.31 9.43
N PRO A 63 10.35 7.18 9.84
CA PRO A 63 9.88 6.00 10.57
C PRO A 63 10.11 4.67 9.84
N LEU A 64 9.84 4.60 8.53
CA LEU A 64 10.01 3.37 7.76
C LEU A 64 11.48 2.99 7.62
N SER A 65 12.38 3.94 7.35
CA SER A 65 13.82 3.70 7.31
C SER A 65 14.37 3.24 8.67
N ALA A 66 13.93 3.87 9.76
CA ALA A 66 14.31 3.46 11.12
C ALA A 66 13.82 2.04 11.45
N LEU A 67 12.63 1.64 10.99
CA LEU A 67 12.10 0.30 11.18
C LEU A 67 12.88 -0.73 10.36
N ALA A 68 13.15 -0.44 9.09
CA ALA A 68 13.94 -1.29 8.21
C ALA A 68 15.35 -1.52 8.79
N GLY A 69 15.99 -0.47 9.28
CA GLY A 69 17.29 -0.55 9.95
C GLY A 69 17.25 -1.39 11.24
N PHE A 70 16.19 -1.27 12.03
CA PHE A 70 16.00 -2.05 13.26
C PHE A 70 15.93 -3.55 12.99
N TYR A 71 15.16 -3.97 11.99
CA TYR A 71 15.03 -5.37 11.59
C TYR A 71 16.11 -5.82 10.60
N LYS A 72 17.01 -4.92 10.20
CA LYS A 72 18.05 -5.19 9.18
C LYS A 72 17.46 -5.67 7.86
N ILE A 73 16.32 -5.10 7.48
CA ILE A 73 15.64 -5.41 6.22
C ILE A 73 16.19 -4.49 5.12
N PRO A 74 16.77 -5.03 4.06
CA PRO A 74 17.25 -4.22 2.95
C PRO A 74 16.08 -3.66 2.13
N PRO A 75 16.26 -2.51 1.44
CA PRO A 75 15.19 -1.85 0.67
C PRO A 75 14.49 -2.79 -0.33
N GLU A 76 15.22 -3.71 -0.96
CA GLU A 76 14.71 -4.67 -1.94
C GLU A 76 13.71 -5.69 -1.35
N ARG A 77 13.56 -5.71 -0.03
CA ARG A 77 12.55 -6.51 0.68
C ARG A 77 11.40 -5.68 1.24
N LEU A 78 11.38 -4.38 0.95
CA LEU A 78 10.26 -3.52 1.35
C LEU A 78 9.18 -3.54 0.28
N VAL A 79 7.93 -3.58 0.71
CA VAL A 79 6.74 -3.42 -0.12
C VAL A 79 5.96 -2.21 0.37
N ILE A 80 5.83 -1.19 -0.46
CA ILE A 80 5.08 0.02 -0.15
C ILE A 80 3.75 -0.02 -0.90
N VAL A 81 2.65 -0.02 -0.15
CA VAL A 81 1.28 0.05 -0.68
C VAL A 81 0.79 1.48 -0.56
N TYR A 82 0.34 2.07 -1.66
CA TYR A 82 -0.08 3.47 -1.69
C TYR A 82 -1.11 3.79 -2.79
N ASP A 83 -1.73 4.96 -2.68
CA ASP A 83 -2.66 5.50 -3.66
C ASP A 83 -1.94 6.08 -4.89
N GLU A 84 -2.49 5.82 -6.08
CA GLU A 84 -1.97 6.33 -7.34
C GLU A 84 -3.04 7.07 -8.13
N LEU A 85 -2.79 8.35 -8.42
CA LEU A 85 -3.71 9.24 -9.15
C LEU A 85 -3.83 8.88 -10.63
N ASP A 86 -2.74 8.41 -11.23
CA ASP A 86 -2.67 8.14 -12.67
C ASP A 86 -3.19 6.75 -13.06
N ILE A 87 -3.79 6.05 -12.11
CA ILE A 87 -4.41 4.74 -12.32
C ILE A 87 -5.90 4.86 -11.98
N PRO A 88 -6.82 4.34 -12.82
CA PRO A 88 -8.25 4.37 -12.54
C PRO A 88 -8.59 3.74 -11.19
N PHE A 89 -9.71 4.16 -10.58
CA PHE A 89 -10.16 3.65 -9.29
C PHE A 89 -10.27 2.12 -9.29
N GLY A 90 -9.67 1.48 -8.28
CA GLY A 90 -9.69 0.03 -8.09
C GLY A 90 -8.70 -0.76 -8.96
N VAL A 91 -8.06 -0.10 -9.92
CA VAL A 91 -7.03 -0.74 -10.75
C VAL A 91 -5.74 -0.91 -9.95
N LEU A 92 -5.15 -2.11 -10.00
CA LEU A 92 -3.89 -2.40 -9.34
C LEU A 92 -2.72 -2.42 -10.33
N ARG A 93 -1.59 -1.87 -9.90
CA ARG A 93 -0.33 -1.98 -10.65
C ARG A 93 0.83 -2.21 -9.69
N LEU A 94 1.58 -3.27 -9.92
CA LEU A 94 2.74 -3.64 -9.13
C LEU A 94 4.01 -3.37 -9.92
N LYS A 95 5.06 -2.92 -9.24
CA LYS A 95 6.38 -2.74 -9.85
C LYS A 95 7.49 -2.76 -8.81
N PHE A 96 8.72 -2.92 -9.28
CA PHE A 96 9.94 -2.67 -8.52
C PHE A 96 10.56 -1.34 -8.97
N GLY A 97 10.98 -0.53 -8.03
CA GLY A 97 11.65 0.73 -8.31
C GLY A 97 10.80 1.80 -9.02
N GLY A 98 11.47 2.74 -9.65
CA GLY A 98 10.88 3.81 -10.47
C GLY A 98 10.62 5.13 -9.73
N GLY A 99 10.10 6.14 -10.45
CA GLY A 99 9.81 7.48 -9.93
C GLY A 99 8.63 7.54 -8.96
N GLU A 100 8.48 8.67 -8.28
CA GLU A 100 7.48 8.88 -7.23
C GLU A 100 6.17 9.47 -7.75
N ASN A 101 6.08 9.84 -9.03
CA ASN A 101 4.88 10.41 -9.69
C ASN A 101 4.20 11.54 -8.89
N GLY A 102 4.98 12.38 -8.22
CA GLY A 102 4.45 13.46 -7.39
C GLY A 102 3.96 13.04 -6.00
N HIS A 103 3.94 11.74 -5.65
CA HIS A 103 3.48 11.27 -4.37
C HIS A 103 4.45 11.63 -3.23
N ASN A 104 4.06 12.57 -2.36
CA ASN A 104 4.95 13.11 -1.33
C ASN A 104 5.40 12.05 -0.30
N GLY A 105 4.58 11.07 0.01
CA GLY A 105 4.97 9.95 0.87
C GLY A 105 6.09 9.12 0.27
N LEU A 106 6.03 8.80 -1.03
CA LEU A 106 7.11 8.07 -1.72
C LEU A 106 8.40 8.89 -1.81
N LYS A 107 8.30 10.20 -2.06
CA LYS A 107 9.49 11.08 -2.02
C LYS A 107 10.20 10.99 -0.68
N SER A 108 9.43 11.05 0.42
CA SER A 108 9.95 10.91 1.78
C SER A 108 10.62 9.54 2.00
N VAL A 109 9.99 8.46 1.55
CA VAL A 109 10.53 7.09 1.65
C VAL A 109 11.83 6.96 0.85
N THR A 110 11.83 7.35 -0.43
CA THR A 110 13.02 7.31 -1.30
C THR A 110 14.19 8.10 -0.70
N GLN A 111 13.91 9.31 -0.21
CA GLN A 111 14.93 10.16 0.41
C GLN A 111 15.52 9.51 1.67
N ALA A 112 14.69 8.94 2.54
CA ALA A 112 15.14 8.33 3.79
C ALA A 112 15.88 6.99 3.59
N LEU A 113 15.52 6.23 2.56
CA LEU A 113 16.19 4.97 2.21
C LEU A 113 17.45 5.20 1.35
N GLY A 114 17.56 6.35 0.69
CA GLY A 114 18.65 6.64 -0.27
C GLY A 114 18.57 5.87 -1.58
N THR A 115 17.47 5.15 -1.83
CA THR A 115 17.26 4.35 -3.05
C THR A 115 15.78 4.29 -3.44
N ARG A 116 15.53 3.93 -4.70
CA ARG A 116 14.20 3.63 -5.24
C ARG A 116 13.93 2.13 -5.36
N ASP A 117 14.88 1.28 -4.99
CA ASP A 117 14.88 -0.16 -5.21
C ASP A 117 14.07 -0.87 -4.12
N TYR A 118 12.76 -0.66 -4.15
CA TYR A 118 11.76 -1.33 -3.33
C TYR A 118 10.51 -1.64 -4.14
N TYR A 119 9.73 -2.63 -3.70
CA TYR A 119 8.47 -3.00 -4.35
C TYR A 119 7.37 -2.00 -4.06
N ARG A 120 6.50 -1.83 -5.02
CA ARG A 120 5.39 -0.88 -4.98
C ARG A 120 4.11 -1.57 -5.42
N VAL A 121 3.09 -1.52 -4.57
CA VAL A 121 1.73 -1.91 -4.89
C VAL A 121 0.92 -0.62 -4.98
N ARG A 122 0.48 -0.29 -6.19
CA ARG A 122 -0.23 0.95 -6.51
C ARG A 122 -1.72 0.67 -6.59
N PHE A 123 -2.47 1.26 -5.68
CA PHE A 123 -3.91 1.23 -5.70
C PHE A 123 -4.42 2.47 -6.45
N GLY A 124 -5.05 2.29 -7.59
CA GLY A 124 -5.61 3.37 -8.39
C GLY A 124 -6.75 4.07 -7.66
N ILE A 125 -6.69 5.40 -7.59
CA ILE A 125 -7.76 6.24 -7.05
C ILE A 125 -8.35 7.18 -8.10
N GLY A 126 -7.79 7.18 -9.33
CA GLY A 126 -8.15 8.07 -10.41
C GLY A 126 -7.74 9.52 -10.18
N ARG A 127 -7.81 10.31 -11.22
CA ARG A 127 -7.58 11.75 -11.14
C ARG A 127 -8.81 12.50 -10.62
N PRO A 128 -8.62 13.64 -9.94
CA PRO A 128 -9.72 14.47 -9.51
C PRO A 128 -10.53 14.98 -10.70
N PRO A 129 -11.85 15.14 -10.56
CA PRO A 129 -12.70 15.67 -11.62
C PRO A 129 -12.44 17.17 -11.85
N GLY A 130 -12.46 17.58 -13.12
CA GLY A 130 -12.35 18.98 -13.51
C GLY A 130 -11.02 19.63 -13.12
N ARG A 131 -11.09 20.77 -12.41
CA ARG A 131 -9.92 21.56 -11.99
C ARG A 131 -9.57 21.40 -10.50
N MET A 132 -10.05 20.34 -9.86
CA MET A 132 -9.79 20.11 -8.44
C MET A 132 -8.29 19.82 -8.22
N ASP A 133 -7.73 20.43 -7.18
CA ASP A 133 -6.35 20.18 -6.77
C ASP A 133 -6.15 18.71 -6.34
N PRO A 134 -5.17 18.00 -6.91
CA PRO A 134 -4.84 16.63 -6.53
C PRO A 134 -4.56 16.45 -5.03
N ALA A 135 -3.89 17.41 -4.39
CA ALA A 135 -3.59 17.34 -2.96
C ALA A 135 -4.86 17.41 -2.10
N ALA A 136 -5.85 18.20 -2.53
CA ALA A 136 -7.15 18.22 -1.87
C ALA A 136 -7.98 16.95 -2.14
N PHE A 137 -7.85 16.37 -3.33
CA PHE A 137 -8.57 15.14 -3.72
C PHE A 137 -8.15 13.92 -2.91
N VAL A 138 -6.86 13.68 -2.73
CA VAL A 138 -6.37 12.51 -1.96
C VAL A 138 -6.83 12.54 -0.49
N LEU A 139 -7.10 13.72 0.05
CA LEU A 139 -7.60 13.89 1.42
C LEU A 139 -9.13 13.71 1.53
N ARG A 140 -9.86 13.61 0.41
CA ARG A 140 -11.30 13.33 0.43
C ARG A 140 -11.58 11.85 0.67
N ASP A 141 -12.69 11.61 1.34
CA ASP A 141 -13.24 10.26 1.48
C ASP A 141 -13.66 9.71 0.11
N PHE A 142 -13.65 8.39 -0.02
CA PHE A 142 -14.28 7.72 -1.15
C PHE A 142 -15.77 8.06 -1.24
N THR A 143 -16.27 8.21 -2.44
CA THR A 143 -17.71 8.48 -2.70
C THR A 143 -18.56 7.31 -2.23
N ALA A 144 -19.87 7.53 -2.12
CA ALA A 144 -20.81 6.46 -1.76
C ALA A 144 -20.80 5.29 -2.76
N ALA A 145 -20.60 5.58 -4.05
CA ALA A 145 -20.44 4.55 -5.09
C ALA A 145 -19.15 3.76 -4.91
N GLU A 146 -18.02 4.45 -4.80
CA GLU A 146 -16.70 3.81 -4.58
C GLU A 146 -16.67 2.96 -3.31
N ARG A 147 -17.32 3.40 -2.22
CA ARG A 147 -17.36 2.66 -0.96
C ARG A 147 -18.08 1.31 -1.03
N LYS A 148 -18.94 1.08 -2.03
CA LYS A 148 -19.57 -0.25 -2.22
C LYS A 148 -18.56 -1.30 -2.63
N ASP A 149 -17.62 -0.93 -3.51
CA ASP A 149 -16.63 -1.84 -4.07
C ASP A 149 -15.32 -1.86 -3.26
N LEU A 150 -15.11 -0.83 -2.43
CA LEU A 150 -13.85 -0.61 -1.71
C LEU A 150 -13.41 -1.82 -0.84
N PRO A 151 -14.29 -2.50 -0.09
CA PRO A 151 -13.88 -3.69 0.69
C PRO A 151 -13.32 -4.80 -0.19
N TYR A 152 -13.97 -5.10 -1.31
CA TYR A 152 -13.50 -6.08 -2.28
C TYR A 152 -12.16 -5.67 -2.90
N LEU A 153 -12.02 -4.41 -3.29
CA LEU A 153 -10.80 -3.88 -3.90
C LEU A 153 -9.61 -3.86 -2.94
N ILE A 154 -9.86 -3.59 -1.66
CA ILE A 154 -8.83 -3.67 -0.61
C ILE A 154 -8.38 -5.11 -0.41
N ASP A 155 -9.33 -6.06 -0.35
CA ASP A 155 -9.04 -7.48 -0.20
C ASP A 155 -8.24 -8.00 -1.41
N ARG A 156 -8.63 -7.64 -2.63
CA ARG A 156 -7.89 -7.94 -3.86
C ARG A 156 -6.47 -7.33 -3.87
N CYS A 157 -6.30 -6.11 -3.33
CA CYS A 157 -4.98 -5.49 -3.20
C CYS A 157 -4.11 -6.23 -2.17
N ALA A 158 -4.73 -6.76 -1.11
CA ALA A 158 -4.06 -7.62 -0.15
C ALA A 158 -3.64 -8.94 -0.79
N ASP A 159 -4.49 -9.59 -1.62
CA ASP A 159 -4.14 -10.78 -2.40
C ASP A 159 -2.93 -10.51 -3.31
N ALA A 160 -2.94 -9.40 -4.04
CA ALA A 160 -1.84 -9.02 -4.93
C ALA A 160 -0.53 -8.81 -4.16
N THR A 161 -0.62 -8.23 -2.96
CA THR A 161 0.55 -8.02 -2.09
C THR A 161 1.07 -9.35 -1.53
N GLU A 162 0.19 -10.24 -1.13
CA GLU A 162 0.54 -11.58 -0.64
C GLU A 162 1.17 -12.43 -1.73
N THR A 163 0.60 -12.41 -2.95
CA THR A 163 1.17 -13.07 -4.12
C THR A 163 2.56 -12.52 -4.48
N LEU A 164 2.74 -11.18 -4.41
CA LEU A 164 4.04 -10.55 -4.61
C LEU A 164 5.09 -11.09 -3.62
N ILE A 165 4.70 -11.23 -2.35
CA ILE A 165 5.59 -11.73 -1.29
C ILE A 165 5.91 -13.22 -1.48
N ALA A 166 4.91 -14.03 -1.84
CA ALA A 166 5.03 -15.48 -1.94
C ALA A 166 5.68 -15.96 -3.24
N GLU A 167 5.30 -15.36 -4.37
CA GLU A 167 5.59 -15.88 -5.71
C GLU A 167 6.39 -14.89 -6.57
N GLY A 168 6.56 -13.67 -6.10
CA GLY A 168 7.35 -12.64 -6.78
C GLY A 168 6.57 -11.77 -7.76
N LEU A 169 7.27 -10.75 -8.28
CA LEU A 169 6.66 -9.67 -9.04
C LEU A 169 6.04 -10.15 -10.36
N ALA A 170 6.70 -11.03 -11.10
CA ALA A 170 6.23 -11.47 -12.41
C ALA A 170 4.89 -12.20 -12.32
N VAL A 171 4.73 -13.10 -11.33
CA VAL A 171 3.48 -13.82 -11.09
C VAL A 171 2.38 -12.86 -10.68
N ALA A 172 2.65 -11.98 -9.70
CA ALA A 172 1.69 -11.00 -9.26
C ALA A 172 1.24 -10.05 -10.38
N GLN A 173 2.17 -9.61 -11.26
CA GLN A 173 1.82 -8.81 -12.43
C GLN A 173 0.93 -9.57 -13.42
N ASN A 174 1.26 -10.83 -13.73
CA ASN A 174 0.46 -11.64 -14.64
C ASN A 174 -0.98 -11.82 -14.17
N ILE A 175 -1.20 -11.97 -12.87
CA ILE A 175 -2.54 -12.17 -12.30
C ILE A 175 -3.30 -10.83 -12.21
N TYR A 176 -2.67 -9.80 -11.66
CA TYR A 176 -3.39 -8.58 -11.26
C TYR A 176 -3.32 -7.43 -12.27
N HIS A 177 -2.52 -7.53 -13.35
CA HIS A 177 -2.50 -6.54 -14.42
C HIS A 177 -3.40 -6.90 -15.60
N THR A 178 -3.77 -8.16 -15.81
CA THR A 178 -4.54 -8.65 -16.96
C THR A 178 -6.05 -8.46 -16.81
N ASP A 179 -6.59 -8.48 -15.61
CA ASP A 179 -8.04 -8.45 -15.36
C ASP A 179 -8.74 -7.11 -15.68
N GLN A 180 -8.07 -6.19 -16.37
CA GLN A 180 -8.62 -4.86 -16.65
C GLN A 180 -8.47 -4.41 -18.10
N ALA A 181 -8.10 -5.35 -18.99
CA ALA A 181 -8.07 -5.08 -20.45
C ALA A 181 -9.44 -5.29 -21.12
N GLU A 182 -10.44 -5.81 -20.40
CA GLU A 182 -11.72 -6.22 -20.98
C GLU A 182 -12.92 -5.59 -20.26
N ASP A 183 -13.09 -4.27 -20.33
CA ASP A 183 -14.42 -3.65 -20.43
C ASP A 183 -14.36 -2.32 -21.18
N PRO A 184 -14.49 -2.34 -22.52
CA PRO A 184 -14.64 -1.11 -23.31
C PRO A 184 -16.03 -0.47 -23.17
N SER A 185 -16.92 -0.96 -22.28
CA SER A 185 -18.33 -0.56 -22.24
C SER A 185 -18.87 -0.21 -20.84
N ARG A 186 -18.04 0.40 -19.96
CA ARG A 186 -18.60 1.02 -18.75
C ARG A 186 -18.18 2.46 -18.59
#